data_9aceeeba8e2b873de8ec9d152eef1c4c
#
_entry.id   9aceeeba8e2b873de8ec9d152eef1c4c
#
_cell.length_a   1.000
_cell.length_b   1.000
_cell.length_c   1.000
_cell.angle_alpha   90.00
_cell.angle_beta   90.00
_cell.angle_gamma   90.00
#
_symmetry.space_group_name_H-M   'P 1'
#
loop_
_entity.id
_entity.type
_entity.pdbx_description
1 polymer ?
#
loop_
_entity_poly.entity_id
_entity_poly.type
_entity_poly.pdbx_seq_one_letter_code
_entity_poly.pdbx_strand_id
1 'polypeptide(L)'
;NKPRSELYIMLGLGKQGKTMFFRDFIYPLRHSEDKFIMAPGLRCLVMLAFTLPSSPHVFKIIKDVFGASKNMDRATVKRKFLMVKQVDRVGRMADTIEFSNAAFPLKRFNEEVMDELRQLAPSCFEIKGETLIIKHIYVERRMEPLNIYLDRMERTNNIAGMEHAIREYGSAIRELAQANIFPGDMLWKNFGVTRFGRVVFYDYDEIEYMTDCNFRNIPPAPDFETEMSGDVWYPVAKNDVFPEEFSTFLLASPTLRKVFHKYHRDLLNAKFWQGAQQKIR
;
A
#
# COMPACT_ATOMS: atom_id res chain seq x y z
N ASN A 1 -19.73 -10.20 10.42
CA ASN A 1 -20.98 -9.65 9.90
C ASN A 1 -21.56 -8.68 10.94
N LYS A 2 -21.80 -7.44 10.52
CA LYS A 2 -22.46 -6.43 11.38
C LYS A 2 -23.97 -6.55 11.20
N PRO A 3 -24.76 -6.43 12.28
CA PRO A 3 -26.22 -6.42 12.18
C PRO A 3 -26.69 -5.18 11.40
N ARG A 4 -27.87 -5.27 10.78
CA ARG A 4 -28.42 -4.16 9.96
C ARG A 4 -28.56 -2.86 10.75
N SER A 5 -28.97 -2.94 12.00
CA SER A 5 -29.07 -1.77 12.90
C SER A 5 -27.74 -1.04 13.04
N GLU A 6 -26.63 -1.77 13.18
CA GLU A 6 -25.29 -1.18 13.26
C GLU A 6 -24.89 -0.52 11.93
N LEU A 7 -25.25 -1.10 10.79
CA LEU A 7 -25.01 -0.49 9.47
C LEU A 7 -25.77 0.84 9.32
N TYR A 8 -27.02 0.91 9.76
CA TYR A 8 -27.80 2.17 9.76
C TYR A 8 -27.18 3.24 10.67
N ILE A 9 -26.73 2.84 11.87
CA ILE A 9 -26.02 3.75 12.79
C ILE A 9 -24.73 4.26 12.12
N MET A 10 -23.97 3.39 11.44
CA MET A 10 -22.76 3.80 10.74
C MET A 10 -23.03 4.77 9.61
N LEU A 11 -24.11 4.61 8.86
CA LEU A 11 -24.53 5.55 7.81
C LEU A 11 -24.93 6.91 8.40
N GLY A 12 -25.70 6.91 9.48
CA GLY A 12 -26.09 8.13 10.21
C GLY A 12 -24.92 8.84 10.89
N LEU A 13 -23.87 8.10 11.27
CA LEU A 13 -22.67 8.59 11.93
C LEU A 13 -21.47 8.72 10.97
N GLY A 14 -21.68 8.82 9.68
CA GLY A 14 -20.64 8.72 8.63
C GLY A 14 -19.41 9.61 8.79
N LYS A 15 -19.44 10.61 9.67
CA LYS A 15 -18.26 11.42 10.06
C LYS A 15 -17.50 10.87 11.27
N GLN A 16 -17.86 9.71 11.80
CA GLN A 16 -17.36 9.19 13.08
C GLN A 16 -16.52 7.91 12.96
N GLY A 17 -15.79 7.74 11.86
CA GLY A 17 -14.85 6.62 11.69
C GLY A 17 -13.86 6.50 12.86
N LYS A 18 -13.44 7.63 13.44
CA LYS A 18 -12.58 7.64 14.65
C LYS A 18 -13.27 7.03 15.86
N THR A 19 -14.53 7.34 16.11
CA THR A 19 -15.30 6.78 17.22
C THR A 19 -15.48 5.27 17.08
N MET A 20 -15.79 4.81 15.85
CA MET A 20 -15.91 3.38 15.56
C MET A 20 -14.57 2.66 15.75
N PHE A 21 -13.48 3.26 15.28
CA PHE A 21 -12.14 2.74 15.52
C PHE A 21 -11.85 2.60 17.02
N PHE A 22 -12.07 3.65 17.83
CA PHE A 22 -11.81 3.59 19.27
C PHE A 22 -12.62 2.51 19.95
N ARG A 23 -13.90 2.37 19.64
CA ARG A 23 -14.73 1.31 20.19
C ARG A 23 -14.16 -0.08 19.87
N ASP A 24 -13.84 -0.31 18.60
CA ASP A 24 -13.34 -1.60 18.10
C ASP A 24 -11.90 -1.88 18.57
N PHE A 25 -11.11 -0.85 18.88
CA PHE A 25 -9.72 -0.96 19.33
C PHE A 25 -9.58 -1.05 20.85
N ILE A 26 -10.40 -0.33 21.62
CA ILE A 26 -10.32 -0.35 23.10
C ILE A 26 -10.68 -1.73 23.64
N TYR A 27 -11.60 -2.45 23.00
CA TYR A 27 -11.99 -3.77 23.46
C TYR A 27 -10.79 -4.76 23.48
N PRO A 28 -10.09 -5.04 22.39
CA PRO A 28 -8.90 -5.90 22.43
C PRO A 28 -7.79 -5.35 23.33
N LEU A 29 -7.63 -4.03 23.40
CA LEU A 29 -6.63 -3.42 24.28
C LEU A 29 -6.90 -3.69 25.75
N ARG A 30 -8.17 -3.82 26.16
CA ARG A 30 -8.56 -4.10 27.56
C ARG A 30 -8.69 -5.59 27.88
N HIS A 31 -9.01 -6.42 26.89
CA HIS A 31 -9.39 -7.82 27.09
C HIS A 31 -8.36 -8.82 26.53
N SER A 32 -7.23 -8.36 26.01
CA SER A 32 -6.10 -9.21 25.63
C SER A 32 -4.84 -8.75 26.36
N GLU A 33 -3.85 -9.62 26.45
CA GLU A 33 -2.49 -9.30 26.92
C GLU A 33 -1.50 -9.10 25.76
N ASP A 34 -2.02 -9.06 24.54
CA ASP A 34 -1.20 -8.89 23.34
C ASP A 34 -0.32 -7.65 23.43
N LYS A 35 0.86 -7.77 22.88
CA LYS A 35 1.76 -6.63 22.66
C LYS A 35 1.71 -6.20 21.20
N PHE A 36 1.93 -4.92 20.97
CA PHE A 36 2.22 -4.44 19.63
C PHE A 36 3.49 -5.09 19.11
N ILE A 37 3.40 -5.64 17.91
CA ILE A 37 4.46 -6.29 17.17
C ILE A 37 4.63 -5.61 15.82
N MET A 38 5.76 -5.81 15.16
CA MET A 38 5.95 -5.35 13.79
C MET A 38 4.89 -5.96 12.88
N ALA A 39 4.31 -5.15 11.99
CA ALA A 39 3.31 -5.64 11.04
C ALA A 39 3.93 -6.66 10.09
N PRO A 40 3.20 -7.76 9.75
CA PRO A 40 3.68 -8.74 8.78
C PRO A 40 3.92 -8.10 7.39
N GLY A 41 4.89 -8.62 6.67
CA GLY A 41 5.25 -8.17 5.33
C GLY A 41 6.66 -7.58 5.25
N LEU A 42 7.00 -7.03 4.09
CA LEU A 42 8.28 -6.36 3.90
C LEU A 42 8.28 -5.00 4.61
N ARG A 43 9.41 -4.68 5.25
CA ARG A 43 9.56 -3.38 5.94
C ARG A 43 9.55 -2.25 4.92
N CYS A 44 8.62 -1.31 5.08
CA CYS A 44 8.55 -0.11 4.26
C CYS A 44 9.77 0.79 4.53
N LEU A 45 10.29 1.42 3.48
CA LEU A 45 11.47 2.29 3.58
C LEU A 45 11.16 3.61 4.30
N VAL A 46 9.94 4.10 4.18
CA VAL A 46 9.50 5.43 4.65
C VAL A 46 8.66 5.35 5.91
N MET A 47 7.92 4.26 6.09
CA MET A 47 6.99 4.07 7.20
C MET A 47 7.46 2.96 8.15
N LEU A 48 7.19 3.13 9.43
CA LEU A 48 7.24 2.08 10.42
C LEU A 48 5.82 1.59 10.66
N ALA A 49 5.58 0.29 10.48
CA ALA A 49 4.26 -0.32 10.59
C ALA A 49 4.24 -1.36 11.71
N PHE A 50 3.30 -1.25 12.63
CA PHE A 50 3.10 -2.21 13.72
C PHE A 50 1.62 -2.51 13.93
N THR A 51 1.30 -3.60 14.59
CA THR A 51 -0.06 -4.07 14.81
C THR A 51 -0.23 -4.70 16.19
N LEU A 52 -1.45 -4.67 16.71
CA LEU A 52 -1.84 -5.47 17.86
C LEU A 52 -2.49 -6.76 17.30
N PRO A 53 -1.99 -7.99 17.59
CA PRO A 53 -2.50 -9.23 16.97
C PRO A 53 -4.01 -9.41 17.07
N SER A 54 -4.60 -9.10 18.22
CA SER A 54 -6.05 -9.17 18.46
C SER A 54 -6.87 -8.04 17.82
N SER A 55 -6.22 -7.02 17.25
CA SER A 55 -6.89 -5.90 16.57
C SER A 55 -6.83 -6.06 15.04
N PRO A 56 -7.90 -5.72 14.32
CA PRO A 56 -7.88 -5.75 12.86
C PRO A 56 -7.24 -4.50 12.24
N HIS A 57 -6.33 -3.83 12.94
CA HIS A 57 -5.73 -2.59 12.49
C HIS A 57 -4.21 -2.66 12.42
N VAL A 58 -3.64 -1.92 11.46
CA VAL A 58 -2.22 -1.62 11.34
C VAL A 58 -2.02 -0.14 11.64
N PHE A 59 -0.98 0.15 12.39
CA PHE A 59 -0.55 1.49 12.78
C PHE A 59 0.70 1.85 12.01
N LYS A 60 0.72 3.02 11.38
CA LYS A 60 1.84 3.48 10.56
C LYS A 60 2.35 4.83 11.05
N ILE A 61 3.66 4.97 11.16
CA ILE A 61 4.35 6.21 11.54
C ILE A 61 5.36 6.55 10.44
N ILE A 62 5.42 7.82 10.02
CA ILE A 62 6.45 8.28 9.10
C ILE A 62 7.78 8.33 9.85
N LYS A 63 8.79 7.64 9.36
CA LYS A 63 10.14 7.61 9.94
C LYS A 63 10.79 9.00 9.92
N ASP A 64 11.80 9.21 10.76
CA ASP A 64 12.71 10.35 10.70
C ASP A 64 13.86 10.07 9.72
N VAL A 65 14.28 8.80 9.67
CA VAL A 65 15.36 8.33 8.82
C VAL A 65 14.79 7.41 7.75
N PHE A 66 14.90 7.80 6.50
CA PHE A 66 14.48 6.99 5.36
C PHE A 66 15.64 6.13 4.86
N GLY A 67 15.33 5.04 4.12
CA GLY A 67 16.35 4.25 3.45
C GLY A 67 17.15 5.11 2.45
N ALA A 68 18.43 4.80 2.28
CA ALA A 68 19.36 5.58 1.43
C ALA A 68 18.90 5.74 -0.03
N SER A 69 18.01 4.87 -0.52
CA SER A 69 17.43 4.93 -1.86
C SER A 69 16.27 5.92 -2.01
N LYS A 70 15.77 6.52 -0.90
CA LYS A 70 14.62 7.43 -0.93
C LYS A 70 15.07 8.88 -0.72
N ASN A 71 15.05 9.65 -1.80
CA ASN A 71 15.31 11.09 -1.77
C ASN A 71 14.00 11.87 -1.61
N MET A 72 13.36 11.75 -0.43
CA MET A 72 12.14 12.47 -0.10
C MET A 72 12.12 12.86 1.38
N ASP A 73 11.29 13.84 1.72
CA ASP A 73 11.09 14.32 3.09
C ASP A 73 9.71 13.92 3.65
N ARG A 74 9.54 14.09 4.96
CA ARG A 74 8.27 13.81 5.66
C ARG A 74 7.10 14.64 5.15
N ALA A 75 7.36 15.87 4.68
CA ALA A 75 6.33 16.75 4.14
C ALA A 75 5.79 16.19 2.82
N THR A 76 6.67 15.65 1.98
CA THR A 76 6.29 14.97 0.74
C THR A 76 5.44 13.73 1.01
N VAL A 77 5.81 12.88 1.97
CA VAL A 77 5.00 11.72 2.37
C VAL A 77 3.61 12.15 2.82
N LYS A 78 3.51 13.17 3.67
CA LYS A 78 2.20 13.70 4.12
C LYS A 78 1.35 14.24 2.97
N ARG A 79 1.97 14.92 1.99
CA ARG A 79 1.25 15.41 0.79
C ARG A 79 0.67 14.25 -0.02
N LYS A 80 1.42 13.14 -0.16
CA LYS A 80 0.95 11.94 -0.87
C LYS A 80 -0.22 11.27 -0.14
N PHE A 81 -0.17 11.16 1.19
CA PHE A 81 -1.33 10.70 1.98
C PHE A 81 -2.56 11.62 1.85
N LEU A 82 -2.34 12.93 1.78
CA LEU A 82 -3.43 13.88 1.54
C LEU A 82 -4.01 13.75 0.13
N MET A 83 -3.14 13.57 -0.88
CA MET A 83 -3.56 13.33 -2.27
C MET A 83 -4.50 12.14 -2.37
N VAL A 84 -4.18 11.00 -1.71
CA VAL A 84 -5.06 9.83 -1.67
C VAL A 84 -6.45 10.19 -1.17
N LYS A 85 -6.54 10.90 -0.05
CA LYS A 85 -7.83 11.31 0.54
C LYS A 85 -8.66 12.24 -0.35
N GLN A 86 -8.00 13.00 -1.22
CA GLN A 86 -8.65 13.96 -2.10
C GLN A 86 -9.07 13.33 -3.43
N VAL A 87 -8.33 12.36 -3.93
CA VAL A 87 -8.45 11.87 -5.31
C VAL A 87 -9.06 10.46 -5.39
N ASP A 88 -8.90 9.61 -4.36
CA ASP A 88 -9.51 8.27 -4.40
C ASP A 88 -11.04 8.34 -4.36
N ARG A 89 -11.64 8.13 -5.53
CA ARG A 89 -13.10 8.05 -5.72
C ARG A 89 -13.58 6.62 -6.03
N VAL A 90 -12.65 5.68 -6.13
CA VAL A 90 -12.92 4.30 -6.56
C VAL A 90 -12.79 3.29 -5.42
N GLY A 91 -12.22 3.72 -4.27
CA GLY A 91 -12.02 2.86 -3.10
C GLY A 91 -11.04 1.72 -3.36
N ARG A 92 -9.97 2.00 -4.13
CA ARG A 92 -8.88 1.06 -4.39
C ARG A 92 -7.61 1.41 -3.64
N MET A 93 -7.64 2.45 -2.82
CA MET A 93 -6.58 2.77 -1.87
C MET A 93 -7.05 2.44 -0.45
N ALA A 94 -6.12 2.06 0.40
CA ALA A 94 -6.45 1.75 1.79
C ALA A 94 -6.92 3.02 2.51
N ASP A 95 -8.10 2.96 3.11
CA ASP A 95 -8.61 4.08 3.89
C ASP A 95 -7.81 4.23 5.18
N THR A 96 -7.37 5.46 5.47
CA THR A 96 -6.54 5.79 6.61
C THR A 96 -7.25 6.75 7.56
N ILE A 97 -7.25 6.41 8.86
CA ILE A 97 -7.64 7.30 9.94
C ILE A 97 -6.37 7.90 10.53
N GLU A 98 -6.38 9.21 10.74
CA GLU A 98 -5.22 9.96 11.23
C GLU A 98 -5.48 10.47 12.64
N PHE A 99 -4.52 10.24 13.55
CA PHE A 99 -4.55 10.73 14.92
C PHE A 99 -3.30 11.54 15.24
N SER A 100 -3.49 12.57 16.05
CA SER A 100 -2.41 13.34 16.66
C SER A 100 -2.37 13.08 18.17
N ASN A 101 -1.16 12.96 18.72
CA ASN A 101 -0.92 12.73 20.15
C ASN A 101 -1.68 11.52 20.71
N ALA A 102 -1.61 10.39 19.98
CA ALA A 102 -2.26 9.15 20.39
C ALA A 102 -1.49 8.50 21.55
N ALA A 103 -2.18 8.28 22.67
CA ALA A 103 -1.60 7.72 23.88
C ALA A 103 -1.87 6.21 23.98
N PHE A 104 -0.80 5.45 24.26
CA PHE A 104 -0.83 3.99 24.39
C PHE A 104 -0.12 3.56 25.69
N PRO A 105 -0.56 2.49 26.36
CA PRO A 105 0.19 1.94 27.49
C PRO A 105 1.56 1.42 27.01
N LEU A 106 2.67 1.93 27.58
CA LEU A 106 4.02 1.56 27.18
C LEU A 106 4.28 0.05 27.30
N LYS A 107 3.77 -0.60 28.32
CA LYS A 107 3.89 -2.04 28.56
C LYS A 107 3.30 -2.93 27.43
N ARG A 108 2.47 -2.35 26.57
CA ARG A 108 1.83 -3.06 25.45
C ARG A 108 2.73 -3.12 24.20
N PHE A 109 3.89 -2.52 24.19
CA PHE A 109 4.84 -2.61 23.11
C PHE A 109 5.89 -3.69 23.39
N ASN A 110 6.20 -4.51 22.37
CA ASN A 110 7.35 -5.41 22.47
C ASN A 110 8.65 -4.62 22.25
N GLU A 111 9.79 -5.22 22.65
CA GLU A 111 11.10 -4.57 22.51
C GLU A 111 11.44 -4.26 21.05
N GLU A 112 11.12 -5.14 20.10
CA GLU A 112 11.41 -4.95 18.68
C GLU A 112 10.77 -3.66 18.15
N VAL A 113 9.48 -3.42 18.46
CA VAL A 113 8.79 -2.19 18.04
C VAL A 113 9.40 -0.96 18.71
N MET A 114 9.76 -1.07 19.98
CA MET A 114 10.37 0.04 20.72
C MET A 114 11.75 0.39 20.16
N ASP A 115 12.54 -0.60 19.80
CA ASP A 115 13.88 -0.38 19.22
C ASP A 115 13.78 0.24 17.82
N GLU A 116 12.87 -0.22 16.99
CA GLU A 116 12.59 0.38 15.68
C GLU A 116 12.12 1.86 15.84
N LEU A 117 11.24 2.13 16.82
CA LEU A 117 10.81 3.51 17.11
C LEU A 117 11.98 4.40 17.54
N ARG A 118 12.84 3.92 18.43
CA ARG A 118 14.01 4.67 18.91
C ARG A 118 15.02 4.94 17.79
N GLN A 119 15.23 3.96 16.90
CA GLN A 119 16.21 4.08 15.81
C GLN A 119 15.71 4.88 14.62
N LEU A 120 14.46 4.67 14.21
CA LEU A 120 13.95 5.17 12.92
C LEU A 120 12.97 6.34 13.03
N ALA A 121 12.37 6.55 14.21
CA ALA A 121 11.34 7.55 14.41
C ALA A 121 11.43 8.24 15.78
N PRO A 122 12.63 8.62 16.30
CA PRO A 122 12.80 9.16 17.64
C PRO A 122 12.04 10.46 17.87
N SER A 123 11.84 11.29 16.85
CA SER A 123 11.08 12.54 16.98
C SER A 123 9.55 12.33 17.02
N CYS A 124 9.07 11.14 16.67
CA CYS A 124 7.64 10.85 16.46
C CYS A 124 6.90 10.51 17.74
N PHE A 125 7.59 10.25 18.84
CA PHE A 125 6.96 9.87 20.10
C PHE A 125 7.62 10.54 21.31
N GLU A 126 6.96 10.44 22.43
CA GLU A 126 7.47 10.77 23.76
C GLU A 126 6.95 9.75 24.78
N ILE A 127 7.72 9.52 25.85
CA ILE A 127 7.31 8.66 26.95
C ILE A 127 7.04 9.54 28.17
N LYS A 128 5.83 9.42 28.73
CA LYS A 128 5.40 10.09 29.97
C LYS A 128 4.94 9.05 30.97
N GLY A 129 5.80 8.73 31.93
CA GLY A 129 5.55 7.65 32.89
C GLY A 129 5.34 6.30 32.16
N GLU A 130 4.20 5.67 32.37
CA GLU A 130 3.86 4.40 31.72
C GLU A 130 3.14 4.55 30.35
N THR A 131 3.15 5.76 29.78
CA THR A 131 2.42 6.06 28.54
C THR A 131 3.38 6.44 27.43
N LEU A 132 3.25 5.77 26.28
CA LEU A 132 3.86 6.15 25.02
C LEU A 132 2.88 7.05 24.26
N ILE A 133 3.28 8.28 23.95
CA ILE A 133 2.48 9.23 23.17
C ILE A 133 3.09 9.33 21.79
N ILE A 134 2.35 8.93 20.76
CA ILE A 134 2.75 9.04 19.36
C ILE A 134 2.18 10.34 18.79
N LYS A 135 3.05 11.25 18.36
CA LYS A 135 2.65 12.60 17.93
C LYS A 135 1.77 12.61 16.69
N HIS A 136 2.00 11.68 15.77
CA HIS A 136 1.23 11.55 14.54
C HIS A 136 1.24 10.11 14.06
N ILE A 137 0.05 9.52 13.82
CA ILE A 137 -0.12 8.13 13.45
C ILE A 137 -1.25 7.95 12.45
N TYR A 138 -1.03 7.12 11.45
CA TYR A 138 -2.03 6.64 10.53
C TYR A 138 -2.49 5.25 10.95
N VAL A 139 -3.79 5.00 10.87
CA VAL A 139 -4.40 3.71 11.20
C VAL A 139 -5.18 3.22 10.02
N GLU A 140 -4.91 1.98 9.60
CA GLU A 140 -5.55 1.30 8.49
C GLU A 140 -6.14 -0.03 8.93
N ARG A 141 -7.09 -0.55 8.18
CA ARG A 141 -7.51 -1.95 8.35
C ARG A 141 -6.39 -2.88 7.89
N ARG A 142 -6.11 -3.89 8.73
CA ARG A 142 -5.12 -4.92 8.39
C ARG A 142 -5.60 -5.73 7.20
N MET A 143 -4.71 -5.88 6.23
CA MET A 143 -4.88 -6.68 5.04
C MET A 143 -3.74 -7.69 4.95
N GLU A 144 -3.92 -8.75 4.21
CA GLU A 144 -2.84 -9.66 3.87
C GLU A 144 -2.08 -9.06 2.67
N PRO A 145 -0.76 -8.81 2.76
CA PRO A 145 0.03 -8.37 1.61
C PRO A 145 -0.14 -9.33 0.43
N LEU A 146 -0.34 -8.79 -0.77
CA LEU A 146 -0.69 -9.59 -1.94
C LEU A 146 0.39 -10.62 -2.29
N ASN A 147 1.67 -10.30 -2.11
CA ASN A 147 2.75 -11.27 -2.30
C ASN A 147 2.62 -12.47 -1.34
N ILE A 148 2.32 -12.23 -0.05
CA ILE A 148 2.12 -13.31 0.95
C ILE A 148 0.86 -14.12 0.60
N TYR A 149 -0.20 -13.44 0.18
CA TYR A 149 -1.44 -14.11 -0.26
C TYR A 149 -1.17 -15.03 -1.45
N LEU A 150 -0.47 -14.55 -2.48
CA LEU A 150 -0.15 -15.35 -3.68
C LEU A 150 0.74 -16.55 -3.35
N ASP A 151 1.77 -16.37 -2.52
CA ASP A 151 2.63 -17.46 -2.03
C ASP A 151 1.81 -18.53 -1.28
N ARG A 152 0.85 -18.10 -0.46
CA ARG A 152 -0.05 -19.00 0.26
C ARG A 152 -0.97 -19.76 -0.69
N MET A 153 -1.53 -19.08 -1.70
CA MET A 153 -2.37 -19.71 -2.72
C MET A 153 -1.59 -20.75 -3.52
N GLU A 154 -0.35 -20.45 -3.87
CA GLU A 154 0.55 -21.38 -4.58
C GLU A 154 0.87 -22.61 -3.74
N ARG A 155 1.30 -22.44 -2.47
CA ARG A 155 1.58 -23.57 -1.55
C ARG A 155 0.37 -24.45 -1.29
N THR A 156 -0.83 -23.90 -1.27
CA THR A 156 -2.08 -24.66 -1.07
C THR A 156 -2.70 -25.15 -2.37
N ASN A 157 -2.03 -24.94 -3.52
CA ASN A 157 -2.53 -25.23 -4.88
C ASN A 157 -3.94 -24.66 -5.13
N ASN A 158 -4.23 -23.51 -4.55
CA ASN A 158 -5.51 -22.83 -4.75
C ASN A 158 -5.47 -21.93 -5.99
N ILE A 159 -5.59 -22.54 -7.16
CA ILE A 159 -5.54 -21.84 -8.45
C ILE A 159 -6.67 -20.81 -8.59
N ALA A 160 -7.87 -21.12 -8.11
CA ALA A 160 -9.00 -20.20 -8.17
C ALA A 160 -8.78 -18.95 -7.33
N GLY A 161 -8.23 -19.08 -6.13
CA GLY A 161 -7.86 -17.95 -5.28
C GLY A 161 -6.76 -17.08 -5.88
N MET A 162 -5.76 -17.71 -6.50
CA MET A 162 -4.70 -17.02 -7.24
C MET A 162 -5.26 -16.24 -8.43
N GLU A 163 -6.07 -16.87 -9.27
CA GLU A 163 -6.69 -16.24 -10.44
C GLU A 163 -7.58 -15.05 -10.03
N HIS A 164 -8.36 -15.21 -8.96
CA HIS A 164 -9.19 -14.14 -8.42
C HIS A 164 -8.33 -12.94 -7.98
N ALA A 165 -7.26 -13.16 -7.20
CA ALA A 165 -6.40 -12.10 -6.72
C ALA A 165 -5.69 -11.33 -7.86
N ILE A 166 -5.23 -12.03 -8.90
CA ILE A 166 -4.61 -11.40 -10.06
C ILE A 166 -5.62 -10.57 -10.86
N ARG A 167 -6.84 -11.05 -11.01
CA ARG A 167 -7.93 -10.27 -11.67
C ARG A 167 -8.24 -9.02 -10.88
N GLU A 168 -8.38 -9.13 -9.56
CA GLU A 168 -8.63 -8.00 -8.67
C GLU A 168 -7.48 -6.98 -8.68
N TYR A 169 -6.23 -7.46 -8.71
CA TYR A 169 -5.05 -6.60 -8.81
C TYR A 169 -5.06 -5.75 -10.09
N GLY A 170 -5.25 -6.36 -11.26
CA GLY A 170 -5.32 -5.59 -12.51
C GLY A 170 -6.56 -4.68 -12.58
N SER A 171 -7.68 -5.08 -11.97
CA SER A 171 -8.86 -4.22 -11.83
C SER A 171 -8.56 -3.01 -10.94
N ALA A 172 -7.82 -3.21 -9.83
CA ALA A 172 -7.41 -2.11 -8.96
C ALA A 172 -6.55 -1.08 -9.71
N ILE A 173 -5.57 -1.53 -10.49
CA ILE A 173 -4.73 -0.65 -11.33
C ILE A 173 -5.57 0.15 -12.31
N ARG A 174 -6.55 -0.48 -12.99
CA ARG A 174 -7.43 0.21 -13.94
C ARG A 174 -8.30 1.28 -13.27
N GLU A 175 -8.86 0.95 -12.12
CA GLU A 175 -9.69 1.87 -11.35
C GLU A 175 -8.86 3.03 -10.79
N LEU A 176 -7.63 2.79 -10.33
CA LEU A 176 -6.69 3.84 -9.92
C LEU A 176 -6.34 4.76 -11.10
N ALA A 177 -6.06 4.19 -12.26
CA ALA A 177 -5.81 4.96 -13.48
C ALA A 177 -7.01 5.87 -13.85
N GLN A 178 -8.25 5.38 -13.72
CA GLN A 178 -9.46 6.19 -13.92
C GLN A 178 -9.62 7.31 -12.90
N ALA A 179 -9.09 7.12 -11.68
CA ALA A 179 -9.07 8.14 -10.62
C ALA A 179 -7.87 9.10 -10.72
N ASN A 180 -7.14 9.10 -11.83
CA ASN A 180 -5.93 9.88 -12.04
C ASN A 180 -4.79 9.55 -11.06
N ILE A 181 -4.70 8.29 -10.62
CA ILE A 181 -3.65 7.83 -9.71
C ILE A 181 -2.78 6.80 -10.43
N PHE A 182 -1.48 7.06 -10.45
CA PHE A 182 -0.46 6.08 -10.84
C PHE A 182 0.25 5.59 -9.58
N PRO A 183 0.26 4.27 -9.28
CA PRO A 183 0.87 3.75 -8.05
C PRO A 183 2.39 3.95 -7.94
N GLY A 184 3.07 4.27 -9.05
CA GLY A 184 4.53 4.33 -9.13
C GLY A 184 5.11 2.92 -9.17
N ASP A 185 5.37 2.35 -8.00
CA ASP A 185 5.82 0.98 -7.86
C ASP A 185 4.61 0.02 -7.78
N MET A 186 4.40 -0.78 -8.81
CA MET A 186 3.28 -1.72 -8.92
C MET A 186 3.60 -3.13 -8.37
N LEU A 187 4.61 -3.28 -7.52
CA LEU A 187 4.97 -4.57 -6.93
C LEU A 187 3.83 -5.14 -6.07
N TRP A 188 3.72 -6.47 -6.06
CA TRP A 188 2.71 -7.19 -5.26
C TRP A 188 2.70 -6.80 -3.77
N LYS A 189 3.89 -6.52 -3.21
CA LYS A 189 4.06 -6.14 -1.79
C LYS A 189 3.35 -4.83 -1.42
N ASN A 190 3.03 -3.97 -2.39
CA ASN A 190 2.43 -2.65 -2.17
C ASN A 190 0.89 -2.70 -2.22
N PHE A 191 0.35 -3.88 -2.52
CA PHE A 191 -1.08 -4.17 -2.51
C PHE A 191 -1.45 -5.13 -1.39
N GLY A 192 -2.69 -5.01 -0.89
CA GLY A 192 -3.22 -5.87 0.14
C GLY A 192 -4.54 -6.51 -0.28
N VAL A 193 -4.73 -7.75 0.15
CA VAL A 193 -6.00 -8.46 -0.01
C VAL A 193 -6.84 -8.24 1.23
N THR A 194 -8.02 -7.65 1.05
CA THR A 194 -8.97 -7.43 2.13
C THR A 194 -9.64 -8.75 2.54
N ARG A 195 -10.27 -8.78 3.71
CA ARG A 195 -11.06 -9.96 4.17
C ARG A 195 -12.19 -10.39 3.22
N PHE A 196 -12.53 -9.55 2.26
CA PHE A 196 -13.55 -9.84 1.23
C PHE A 196 -12.94 -10.25 -0.11
N GLY A 197 -11.62 -10.47 -0.17
CA GLY A 197 -10.91 -10.85 -1.39
C GLY A 197 -10.64 -9.70 -2.36
N ARG A 198 -10.97 -8.46 -2.00
CA ARG A 198 -10.70 -7.28 -2.83
C ARG A 198 -9.25 -6.86 -2.68
N VAL A 199 -8.59 -6.53 -3.78
CA VAL A 199 -7.23 -6.00 -3.77
C VAL A 199 -7.26 -4.48 -3.76
N VAL A 200 -6.48 -3.89 -2.83
CA VAL A 200 -6.33 -2.44 -2.67
C VAL A 200 -4.85 -2.07 -2.53
N PHE A 201 -4.50 -0.88 -2.93
CA PHE A 201 -3.16 -0.31 -2.83
C PHE A 201 -2.97 0.37 -1.47
N TYR A 202 -1.82 0.22 -0.81
CA TYR A 202 -1.56 0.80 0.51
C TYR A 202 -0.18 1.45 0.70
N ASP A 203 0.67 1.47 -0.33
CA ASP A 203 2.00 2.09 -0.27
C ASP A 203 2.02 3.39 -1.07
N TYR A 204 1.88 4.52 -0.37
CA TYR A 204 1.63 5.82 -0.99
C TYR A 204 2.88 6.67 -1.24
N ASP A 205 4.07 6.15 -0.94
CA ASP A 205 5.28 6.96 -1.02
C ASP A 205 5.73 7.28 -2.46
N GLU A 206 5.29 6.49 -3.45
CA GLU A 206 5.63 6.70 -4.87
C GLU A 206 4.45 7.09 -5.77
N ILE A 207 3.25 7.28 -5.21
CA ILE A 207 2.10 7.65 -6.04
C ILE A 207 2.31 8.99 -6.74
N GLU A 208 1.82 9.08 -7.98
CA GLU A 208 1.82 10.31 -8.77
C GLU A 208 0.47 10.51 -9.44
N TYR A 209 0.17 11.72 -9.89
CA TYR A 209 -0.94 11.90 -10.81
C TYR A 209 -0.59 11.20 -12.13
N MET A 210 -1.50 10.37 -12.62
CA MET A 210 -1.30 9.66 -13.88
C MET A 210 -1.10 10.64 -15.04
N THR A 211 -1.75 11.81 -14.98
CA THR A 211 -1.59 12.88 -15.98
C THR A 211 -0.21 13.53 -15.98
N ASP A 212 0.58 13.39 -14.91
CA ASP A 212 1.94 13.93 -14.80
C ASP A 212 3.01 12.93 -15.29
N CYS A 213 2.61 11.66 -15.49
CA CYS A 213 3.47 10.62 -16.01
C CYS A 213 3.56 10.69 -17.55
N ASN A 214 4.69 10.29 -18.09
CA ASN A 214 4.92 10.15 -19.53
C ASN A 214 5.05 8.67 -19.89
N PHE A 215 3.94 8.06 -20.32
CA PHE A 215 3.94 6.64 -20.71
C PHE A 215 4.49 6.45 -22.12
N ARG A 216 5.56 5.67 -22.24
CA ARG A 216 6.29 5.41 -23.47
C ARG A 216 6.52 3.92 -23.65
N ASN A 217 6.69 3.49 -24.90
CA ASN A 217 7.27 2.19 -25.21
C ASN A 217 8.79 2.27 -25.19
N ILE A 218 9.45 1.18 -24.86
CA ILE A 218 10.90 1.05 -24.97
C ILE A 218 11.24 1.11 -26.45
N PRO A 219 12.15 2.02 -26.89
CA PRO A 219 12.62 2.05 -28.26
C PRO A 219 13.36 0.75 -28.61
N PRO A 220 13.29 0.27 -29.87
CA PRO A 220 14.08 -0.88 -30.29
C PRO A 220 15.58 -0.60 -30.07
N ALA A 221 16.32 -1.62 -29.66
CA ALA A 221 17.77 -1.51 -29.51
C ALA A 221 18.43 -1.19 -30.88
N PRO A 222 19.49 -0.35 -30.89
CA PRO A 222 20.15 0.00 -32.13
C PRO A 222 20.89 -1.19 -32.80
N ASP A 223 21.31 -2.16 -31.96
CA ASP A 223 22.01 -3.36 -32.42
C ASP A 223 21.79 -4.52 -31.40
N PHE A 224 22.18 -5.71 -31.83
CA PHE A 224 22.04 -6.93 -31.04
C PHE A 224 22.91 -6.94 -29.77
N GLU A 225 24.11 -6.33 -29.81
CA GLU A 225 25.01 -6.26 -28.65
C GLU A 225 24.37 -5.41 -27.53
N THR A 226 23.80 -4.27 -27.91
CA THR A 226 23.06 -3.38 -26.97
C THR A 226 21.86 -4.09 -26.37
N GLU A 227 21.09 -4.84 -27.18
CA GLU A 227 19.95 -5.61 -26.68
C GLU A 227 20.38 -6.67 -25.64
N MET A 228 21.53 -7.29 -25.85
CA MET A 228 22.04 -8.34 -24.94
C MET A 228 22.82 -7.80 -23.73
N SER A 229 23.29 -6.56 -23.76
CA SER A 229 24.08 -5.97 -22.66
C SER A 229 23.27 -5.76 -21.39
N GLY A 230 21.95 -5.61 -21.53
CA GLY A 230 21.07 -5.25 -20.39
C GLY A 230 21.20 -3.79 -19.96
N ASP A 231 22.01 -2.99 -20.63
CA ASP A 231 22.14 -1.55 -20.36
C ASP A 231 20.98 -0.77 -20.95
N VAL A 232 20.62 0.35 -20.31
CA VAL A 232 19.57 1.25 -20.82
C VAL A 232 20.14 2.10 -21.93
N TRP A 233 19.71 1.85 -23.18
CA TRP A 233 20.19 2.55 -24.39
C TRP A 233 19.36 3.79 -24.80
N TYR A 234 18.34 4.12 -24.01
CA TYR A 234 17.42 5.22 -24.30
C TYR A 234 17.41 6.24 -23.17
N PRO A 235 17.14 7.53 -23.47
CA PRO A 235 17.07 8.54 -22.44
C PRO A 235 15.81 8.33 -21.58
N VAL A 236 15.99 8.42 -20.26
CA VAL A 236 14.90 8.31 -19.27
C VAL A 236 14.76 9.63 -18.54
N ALA A 237 13.60 10.29 -18.69
CA ALA A 237 13.25 11.48 -17.90
C ALA A 237 12.58 11.08 -16.59
N LYS A 238 12.54 12.01 -15.64
CA LYS A 238 12.02 11.77 -14.28
C LYS A 238 10.63 11.16 -14.22
N ASN A 239 9.73 11.53 -15.15
CA ASN A 239 8.34 11.09 -15.16
C ASN A 239 8.06 10.05 -16.25
N ASP A 240 9.10 9.52 -16.91
CA ASP A 240 8.94 8.47 -17.90
C ASP A 240 8.54 7.16 -17.24
N VAL A 241 7.56 6.48 -17.81
CA VAL A 241 7.08 5.17 -17.41
C VAL A 241 7.04 4.25 -18.61
N PHE A 242 7.68 3.11 -18.49
CA PHE A 242 7.73 2.06 -19.51
C PHE A 242 6.90 0.85 -19.04
N PRO A 243 5.62 0.73 -19.42
CA PRO A 243 4.74 -0.34 -18.93
C PRO A 243 5.23 -1.75 -19.29
N GLU A 244 6.04 -1.90 -20.30
CA GLU A 244 6.65 -3.19 -20.69
C GLU A 244 7.52 -3.77 -19.56
N GLU A 245 8.22 -2.91 -18.80
CA GLU A 245 9.05 -3.30 -17.66
C GLU A 245 8.25 -3.94 -16.50
N PHE A 246 6.94 -3.66 -16.40
CA PHE A 246 6.12 -4.27 -15.37
C PHE A 246 6.11 -5.79 -15.45
N SER A 247 6.29 -6.35 -16.63
CA SER A 247 6.37 -7.80 -16.83
C SER A 247 7.59 -8.42 -16.16
N THR A 248 8.70 -7.71 -16.11
CA THR A 248 9.97 -8.16 -15.53
C THR A 248 9.86 -8.32 -14.01
N PHE A 249 9.19 -7.37 -13.34
CA PHE A 249 9.08 -7.35 -11.87
C PHE A 249 7.90 -8.15 -11.33
N LEU A 250 6.80 -8.23 -12.09
CA LEU A 250 5.55 -8.81 -11.60
C LEU A 250 5.38 -10.29 -11.96
N LEU A 251 6.02 -10.77 -13.02
CA LEU A 251 5.65 -12.02 -13.66
C LEU A 251 6.76 -13.08 -13.61
N ALA A 252 7.46 -13.17 -12.47
CA ALA A 252 8.50 -14.19 -12.26
C ALA A 252 7.93 -15.62 -12.31
N SER A 253 6.72 -15.86 -11.71
CA SER A 253 6.05 -17.16 -11.76
C SER A 253 5.35 -17.36 -13.11
N PRO A 254 5.60 -18.49 -13.82
CA PRO A 254 4.91 -18.81 -15.08
C PRO A 254 3.38 -18.85 -14.94
N THR A 255 2.87 -19.34 -13.80
CA THR A 255 1.44 -19.42 -13.52
C THR A 255 0.82 -18.03 -13.39
N LEU A 256 1.44 -17.14 -12.60
CA LEU A 256 1.01 -15.75 -12.43
C LEU A 256 1.05 -15.01 -13.77
N ARG A 257 2.13 -15.20 -14.53
CA ARG A 257 2.27 -14.63 -15.89
C ARG A 257 1.12 -15.01 -16.81
N LYS A 258 0.79 -16.31 -16.87
CA LYS A 258 -0.30 -16.81 -17.71
C LYS A 258 -1.64 -16.16 -17.36
N VAL A 259 -1.96 -16.07 -16.06
CA VAL A 259 -3.20 -15.47 -15.59
C VAL A 259 -3.22 -13.96 -15.87
N PHE A 260 -2.14 -13.26 -15.59
CA PHE A 260 -2.04 -11.82 -15.84
C PHE A 260 -2.20 -11.49 -17.32
N HIS A 261 -1.51 -12.20 -18.21
CA HIS A 261 -1.65 -12.01 -19.66
C HIS A 261 -3.05 -12.31 -20.17
N LYS A 262 -3.75 -13.28 -19.56
CA LYS A 262 -5.14 -13.61 -19.93
C LYS A 262 -6.09 -12.42 -19.72
N TYR A 263 -5.92 -11.65 -18.64
CA TYR A 263 -6.87 -10.62 -18.22
C TYR A 263 -6.37 -9.18 -18.35
N HIS A 264 -5.05 -8.96 -18.34
CA HIS A 264 -4.45 -7.63 -18.12
C HIS A 264 -3.25 -7.34 -19.01
N ARG A 265 -3.11 -8.06 -20.13
CA ARG A 265 -1.97 -7.88 -21.05
C ARG A 265 -1.84 -6.43 -21.55
N ASP A 266 -2.94 -5.72 -21.72
CA ASP A 266 -2.97 -4.34 -22.17
C ASP A 266 -2.32 -3.35 -21.19
N LEU A 267 -2.30 -3.66 -19.88
CA LEU A 267 -1.58 -2.86 -18.87
C LEU A 267 -0.07 -2.78 -19.12
N LEU A 268 0.48 -3.73 -19.88
CA LEU A 268 1.89 -3.75 -20.29
C LEU A 268 2.15 -2.88 -21.53
N ASN A 269 1.19 -2.10 -22.01
CA ASN A 269 1.32 -1.31 -23.20
C ASN A 269 1.05 0.17 -22.90
N ALA A 270 1.92 1.06 -23.35
CA ALA A 270 1.80 2.50 -23.16
C ALA A 270 0.47 3.06 -23.70
N LYS A 271 -0.11 2.45 -24.75
CA LYS A 271 -1.38 2.90 -25.34
C LYS A 271 -2.56 2.83 -24.36
N PHE A 272 -2.58 1.84 -23.46
CA PHE A 272 -3.62 1.77 -22.42
C PHE A 272 -3.58 3.02 -21.53
N TRP A 273 -2.39 3.34 -21.03
CA TRP A 273 -2.17 4.46 -20.12
C TRP A 273 -2.41 5.81 -20.78
N GLN A 274 -1.91 5.99 -21.99
CA GLN A 274 -2.15 7.19 -22.80
C GLN A 274 -3.64 7.40 -23.07
N GLY A 275 -4.37 6.31 -23.40
CA GLY A 275 -5.82 6.37 -23.59
C GLY A 275 -6.58 6.69 -22.32
N ALA A 276 -6.11 6.23 -21.16
CA ALA A 276 -6.68 6.59 -19.87
C ALA A 276 -6.42 8.09 -19.52
N GLN A 277 -5.21 8.61 -19.80
CA GLN A 277 -4.89 10.03 -19.64
C GLN A 277 -5.78 10.95 -20.49
N GLN A 278 -6.07 10.55 -21.74
CA GLN A 278 -6.96 11.31 -22.63
C GLN A 278 -8.41 11.41 -22.09
N LYS A 279 -8.86 10.41 -21.36
CA LYS A 279 -10.22 10.41 -20.76
C LYS A 279 -10.34 11.27 -19.51
N ILE A 280 -9.21 11.57 -18.86
CA ILE A 280 -9.16 12.39 -17.64
C ILE A 280 -9.06 13.88 -18.00
N ARG A 281 -8.33 14.21 -19.07
CA ARG A 281 -8.19 15.57 -19.63
C ARG A 281 -9.47 16.03 -20.32
#